data_3f925e289c6760dc83ac48a5c54bf361
#
_entry.id   3f925e289c6760dc83ac48a5c54bf361
#
_cell.length_a   1.000
_cell.length_b   1.000
_cell.length_c   1.000
_cell.angle_alpha   90.00
_cell.angle_beta   90.00
_cell.angle_gamma   90.00
#
_symmetry.space_group_name_H-M   'P 1'
#
loop_
_entity.id
_entity.type
_entity.pdbx_description
1 polymer ?
#
loop_
_entity_poly.entity_id
_entity_poly.type
_entity_poly.pdbx_seq_one_letter_code
_entity_poly.pdbx_strand_id
1 'polypeptide(L)'
;MHHYDAIGLLAPGGRSHAGHRRYSDADLDRLQQILFYRELGFPLDEVAALLDDPAADPRAHLRRQHELLTARIEKLKKMAAAVEHAMEARTMGIDLTPEERFEVFGDKDPEQYADEAEARWGGTEAYAESQRRAASYTKEDWKRVQAEVDDWQERYTALVAAGGQPSGEAAMDLAEEHRRHIGTWYFEVPYEMHRCFAEMYVSDERFKAYYDSLRPGLAEHLREAILANAARHAS
;
A
#
# COMPACT_ATOMS: atom_id res chain seq x y z
N MET A 1 -35.21 -12.38 25.95
CA MET A 1 -35.97 -11.75 27.04
C MET A 1 -35.86 -12.48 28.39
N HIS A 2 -35.97 -13.82 28.47
CA HIS A 2 -35.84 -14.54 29.74
C HIS A 2 -34.54 -14.26 30.49
N HIS A 3 -33.43 -14.13 29.78
CA HIS A 3 -32.11 -13.84 30.35
C HIS A 3 -32.07 -12.42 30.97
N TYR A 4 -32.63 -11.42 30.30
CA TYR A 4 -32.63 -10.02 30.78
C TYR A 4 -33.52 -9.84 32.02
N ASP A 5 -34.60 -10.61 32.11
CA ASP A 5 -35.48 -10.67 33.32
C ASP A 5 -34.72 -11.35 34.49
N ALA A 6 -34.00 -12.47 34.22
CA ALA A 6 -33.28 -13.20 35.26
C ALA A 6 -32.11 -12.39 35.90
N ILE A 7 -31.48 -11.50 35.13
CA ILE A 7 -30.39 -10.61 35.62
C ILE A 7 -30.88 -9.23 36.02
N GLY A 8 -32.21 -8.99 36.03
CA GLY A 8 -32.80 -7.71 36.42
C GLY A 8 -32.66 -6.56 35.44
N LEU A 9 -32.10 -6.82 34.25
CA LEU A 9 -31.83 -5.78 33.23
C LEU A 9 -33.10 -5.30 32.55
N LEU A 10 -34.10 -6.20 32.36
CA LEU A 10 -35.42 -5.90 31.80
C LEU A 10 -36.48 -6.78 32.47
N ALA A 11 -37.19 -6.24 33.44
CA ALA A 11 -38.28 -6.93 34.12
C ALA A 11 -39.62 -6.65 33.40
N PRO A 12 -40.52 -7.64 33.29
CA PRO A 12 -41.88 -7.39 32.77
C PRO A 12 -42.70 -6.55 33.76
N GLY A 13 -43.43 -5.58 33.25
CA GLY A 13 -44.32 -4.73 34.06
C GLY A 13 -45.49 -5.49 34.71
N GLY A 14 -45.70 -6.79 34.33
CA GLY A 14 -46.75 -7.62 34.89
C GLY A 14 -46.88 -8.99 34.21
N ARG A 15 -47.86 -9.76 34.62
CA ARG A 15 -48.24 -11.04 33.98
C ARG A 15 -49.71 -11.06 33.60
N SER A 16 -50.07 -11.75 32.52
CA SER A 16 -51.44 -12.00 32.15
C SER A 16 -52.10 -13.03 33.08
N HIS A 17 -53.43 -13.18 33.03
CA HIS A 17 -54.16 -14.23 33.73
C HIS A 17 -53.67 -15.66 33.39
N ALA A 18 -53.10 -15.82 32.20
CA ALA A 18 -52.48 -17.08 31.76
C ALA A 18 -50.99 -17.21 32.14
N GLY A 19 -50.45 -16.33 32.99
CA GLY A 19 -49.06 -16.37 33.46
C GLY A 19 -48.02 -15.82 32.49
N HIS A 20 -48.42 -15.31 31.32
CA HIS A 20 -47.44 -14.76 30.32
C HIS A 20 -46.97 -13.38 30.74
N ARG A 21 -45.67 -13.12 30.53
CA ARG A 21 -45.04 -11.81 30.79
C ARG A 21 -45.64 -10.73 29.88
N ARG A 22 -45.97 -9.58 30.46
CA ARG A 22 -46.45 -8.41 29.75
C ARG A 22 -45.40 -7.29 29.89
N TYR A 23 -45.03 -6.72 28.75
CA TYR A 23 -44.09 -5.61 28.67
C TYR A 23 -44.85 -4.35 28.23
N SER A 24 -44.55 -3.22 28.83
CA SER A 24 -45.06 -1.92 28.45
C SER A 24 -44.23 -1.31 27.31
N ASP A 25 -44.71 -0.19 26.76
CA ASP A 25 -43.94 0.55 25.75
C ASP A 25 -42.60 1.03 26.30
N ALA A 26 -42.53 1.46 27.56
CA ALA A 26 -41.29 1.81 28.23
C ALA A 26 -40.32 0.63 28.37
N ASP A 27 -40.83 -0.59 28.57
CA ASP A 27 -40.00 -1.80 28.60
C ASP A 27 -39.47 -2.12 27.20
N LEU A 28 -40.22 -1.83 26.15
CA LEU A 28 -39.79 -1.99 24.76
C LEU A 28 -38.69 -0.97 24.38
N ASP A 29 -38.84 0.29 24.81
CA ASP A 29 -37.80 1.32 24.64
C ASP A 29 -36.49 0.92 25.33
N ARG A 30 -36.60 0.43 26.57
CA ARG A 30 -35.46 -0.09 27.32
C ARG A 30 -34.81 -1.29 26.62
N LEU A 31 -35.63 -2.21 26.08
CA LEU A 31 -35.11 -3.32 25.32
C LEU A 31 -34.32 -2.87 24.06
N GLN A 32 -34.83 -1.88 23.33
CA GLN A 32 -34.12 -1.32 22.17
C GLN A 32 -32.77 -0.74 22.56
N GLN A 33 -32.69 -0.02 23.70
CA GLN A 33 -31.42 0.53 24.23
C GLN A 33 -30.45 -0.59 24.60
N ILE A 34 -30.92 -1.64 25.29
CA ILE A 34 -30.12 -2.84 25.62
C ILE A 34 -29.53 -3.46 24.37
N LEU A 35 -30.36 -3.73 23.35
CA LEU A 35 -29.94 -4.34 22.10
C LEU A 35 -28.91 -3.48 21.36
N PHE A 36 -29.13 -2.17 21.35
CA PHE A 36 -28.19 -1.23 20.74
C PHE A 36 -26.78 -1.29 21.37
N TYR A 37 -26.70 -1.19 22.70
CA TYR A 37 -25.40 -1.26 23.39
C TYR A 37 -24.74 -2.63 23.25
N ARG A 38 -25.53 -3.71 23.20
CA ARG A 38 -25.04 -5.08 22.96
C ARG A 38 -24.43 -5.22 21.57
N GLU A 39 -25.04 -4.63 20.56
CA GLU A 39 -24.53 -4.61 19.19
C GLU A 39 -23.20 -3.86 19.06
N LEU A 40 -23.01 -2.84 19.90
CA LEU A 40 -21.73 -2.13 20.06
C LEU A 40 -20.69 -2.91 20.86
N GLY A 41 -21.06 -4.07 21.46
CA GLY A 41 -20.16 -4.93 22.21
C GLY A 41 -20.08 -4.66 23.70
N PHE A 42 -20.94 -3.81 24.25
CA PHE A 42 -20.96 -3.55 25.70
C PHE A 42 -21.37 -4.80 26.48
N PRO A 43 -20.68 -5.15 27.57
CA PRO A 43 -21.13 -6.18 28.49
C PRO A 43 -22.42 -5.76 29.22
N LEU A 44 -23.23 -6.74 29.65
CA LEU A 44 -24.58 -6.47 30.18
C LEU A 44 -24.59 -5.69 31.50
N ASP A 45 -23.56 -5.84 32.31
CA ASP A 45 -23.36 -5.08 33.56
C ASP A 45 -23.09 -3.59 33.29
N GLU A 46 -22.31 -3.26 32.28
CA GLU A 46 -22.10 -1.88 31.85
C GLU A 46 -23.37 -1.29 31.26
N VAL A 47 -24.14 -2.06 30.48
CA VAL A 47 -25.43 -1.63 29.95
C VAL A 47 -26.42 -1.34 31.08
N ALA A 48 -26.43 -2.21 32.11
CA ALA A 48 -27.28 -1.97 33.31
C ALA A 48 -26.90 -0.64 33.97
N ALA A 49 -25.62 -0.40 34.26
CA ALA A 49 -25.15 0.82 34.90
C ALA A 49 -25.51 2.09 34.10
N LEU A 50 -25.43 2.01 32.75
CA LEU A 50 -25.79 3.11 31.85
C LEU A 50 -27.30 3.40 31.84
N LEU A 51 -28.14 2.36 31.89
CA LEU A 51 -29.59 2.48 31.79
C LEU A 51 -30.29 2.77 33.15
N ASP A 52 -29.63 2.44 34.26
CA ASP A 52 -30.17 2.63 35.62
C ASP A 52 -29.70 3.93 36.28
N ASP A 53 -28.93 4.76 35.58
CA ASP A 53 -28.52 6.08 36.06
C ASP A 53 -29.77 7.00 36.17
N PRO A 54 -30.22 7.37 37.38
CA PRO A 54 -31.40 8.18 37.58
C PRO A 54 -31.22 9.64 37.11
N ALA A 55 -30.00 10.06 36.85
CA ALA A 55 -29.67 11.38 36.30
C ALA A 55 -29.57 11.39 34.76
N ALA A 56 -29.76 10.25 34.11
CA ALA A 56 -29.63 10.14 32.67
C ALA A 56 -30.83 10.78 31.92
N ASP A 57 -30.58 11.90 31.30
CA ASP A 57 -31.50 12.49 30.32
C ASP A 57 -31.57 11.58 29.05
N PRO A 58 -32.78 11.25 28.54
CA PRO A 58 -32.92 10.50 27.27
C PRO A 58 -32.12 11.09 26.11
N ARG A 59 -31.96 12.40 26.05
CA ARG A 59 -31.14 13.09 25.04
C ARG A 59 -29.64 12.84 25.27
N ALA A 60 -29.20 12.66 26.50
CA ALA A 60 -27.82 12.31 26.82
C ALA A 60 -27.50 10.90 26.34
N HIS A 61 -28.43 9.95 26.48
CA HIS A 61 -28.29 8.60 25.91
C HIS A 61 -28.16 8.62 24.39
N LEU A 62 -29.02 9.37 23.70
CA LEU A 62 -28.96 9.49 22.24
C LEU A 62 -27.63 10.12 21.77
N ARG A 63 -27.17 11.16 22.49
CA ARG A 63 -25.84 11.74 22.19
C ARG A 63 -24.71 10.73 22.37
N ARG A 64 -24.73 9.98 23.46
CA ARG A 64 -23.74 8.96 23.74
C ARG A 64 -23.74 7.84 22.66
N GLN A 65 -24.93 7.39 22.26
CA GLN A 65 -25.10 6.41 21.18
C GLN A 65 -24.53 6.95 19.86
N HIS A 66 -24.82 8.21 19.54
CA HIS A 66 -24.28 8.86 18.33
C HIS A 66 -22.75 8.95 18.34
N GLU A 67 -22.15 9.35 19.48
CA GLU A 67 -20.69 9.40 19.64
C GLU A 67 -20.03 8.03 19.44
N LEU A 68 -20.61 6.98 20.02
CA LEU A 68 -20.10 5.62 19.90
C LEU A 68 -20.20 5.09 18.46
N LEU A 69 -21.32 5.37 17.79
CA LEU A 69 -21.49 5.02 16.36
C LEU A 69 -20.49 5.76 15.50
N THR A 70 -20.30 7.05 15.71
CA THR A 70 -19.35 7.87 14.97
C THR A 70 -17.91 7.33 15.14
N ALA A 71 -17.52 7.03 16.39
CA ALA A 71 -16.21 6.44 16.67
C ALA A 71 -16.03 5.07 15.98
N ARG A 72 -17.08 4.24 15.93
CA ARG A 72 -17.04 2.93 15.25
C ARG A 72 -16.95 3.09 13.72
N ILE A 73 -17.68 4.04 13.15
CA ILE A 73 -17.58 4.37 11.72
C ILE A 73 -16.16 4.79 11.36
N GLU A 74 -15.52 5.66 12.13
CA GLU A 74 -14.15 6.08 11.88
C GLU A 74 -13.15 4.90 12.00
N LYS A 75 -13.36 4.02 12.97
CA LYS A 75 -12.56 2.79 13.09
C LYS A 75 -12.72 1.87 11.88
N LEU A 76 -13.96 1.66 11.43
CA LEU A 76 -14.25 0.83 10.25
C LEU A 76 -13.70 1.45 8.97
N LYS A 77 -13.78 2.77 8.80
CA LYS A 77 -13.14 3.47 7.66
C LYS A 77 -11.62 3.24 7.62
N LYS A 78 -10.95 3.35 8.77
CA LYS A 78 -9.50 3.06 8.86
C LYS A 78 -9.17 1.60 8.51
N MET A 79 -10.01 0.66 8.95
CA MET A 79 -9.82 -0.76 8.61
C MET A 79 -10.08 -1.02 7.13
N ALA A 80 -11.10 -0.39 6.53
CA ALA A 80 -11.36 -0.49 5.09
C ALA A 80 -10.19 0.08 4.27
N ALA A 81 -9.70 1.28 4.62
CA ALA A 81 -8.54 1.88 3.97
C ALA A 81 -7.28 0.99 4.09
N ALA A 82 -7.07 0.34 5.24
CA ALA A 82 -5.95 -0.61 5.39
C ALA A 82 -6.10 -1.85 4.49
N VAL A 83 -7.32 -2.34 4.29
CA VAL A 83 -7.60 -3.45 3.37
C VAL A 83 -7.45 -3.00 1.92
N GLU A 84 -7.94 -1.82 1.57
CA GLU A 84 -7.76 -1.21 0.25
C GLU A 84 -6.28 -1.05 -0.07
N HIS A 85 -5.50 -0.52 0.86
CA HIS A 85 -4.05 -0.39 0.72
C HIS A 85 -3.36 -1.76 0.55
N ALA A 86 -3.79 -2.79 1.30
CA ALA A 86 -3.26 -4.15 1.13
C ALA A 86 -3.69 -4.80 -0.19
N MET A 87 -4.84 -4.43 -0.76
CA MET A 87 -5.27 -4.84 -2.10
C MET A 87 -4.45 -4.12 -3.18
N GLU A 88 -4.18 -2.83 -3.02
CA GLU A 88 -3.35 -2.01 -3.90
C GLU A 88 -1.89 -2.48 -3.91
N ALA A 89 -1.33 -2.84 -2.74
CA ALA A 89 0.01 -3.44 -2.64
C ALA A 89 0.15 -4.73 -3.47
N ARG A 90 -0.93 -5.51 -3.60
CA ARG A 90 -0.97 -6.67 -4.51
C ARG A 90 -1.06 -6.30 -5.99
N THR A 91 -1.48 -5.08 -6.31
CA THR A 91 -1.58 -4.59 -7.69
C THR A 91 -0.19 -4.30 -8.29
N MET A 92 0.81 -3.97 -7.46
CA MET A 92 2.20 -3.74 -7.88
C MET A 92 3.02 -5.02 -8.12
N GLY A 93 2.46 -6.19 -7.87
CA GLY A 93 3.17 -7.46 -8.06
C GLY A 93 4.29 -7.74 -7.04
N ILE A 94 4.57 -6.85 -6.08
CA ILE A 94 5.59 -7.05 -5.04
C ILE A 94 4.93 -7.68 -3.80
N ASP A 95 5.11 -8.97 -3.60
CA ASP A 95 4.55 -9.73 -2.46
C ASP A 95 5.53 -9.72 -1.27
N LEU A 96 5.80 -8.52 -0.72
CA LEU A 96 6.62 -8.31 0.47
C LEU A 96 5.82 -7.56 1.53
N THR A 97 6.05 -7.89 2.82
CA THR A 97 5.50 -7.09 3.93
C THR A 97 6.09 -5.68 3.95
N PRO A 98 5.44 -4.69 4.58
CA PRO A 98 6.00 -3.35 4.72
C PRO A 98 7.39 -3.32 5.36
N GLU A 99 7.63 -4.19 6.34
CA GLU A 99 8.93 -4.33 6.99
C GLU A 99 10.00 -4.89 6.06
N GLU A 100 9.64 -5.90 5.25
CA GLU A 100 10.53 -6.49 4.26
C GLU A 100 10.86 -5.53 3.12
N ARG A 101 9.87 -4.74 2.69
CA ARG A 101 10.05 -3.68 1.68
C ARG A 101 11.00 -2.60 2.17
N PHE A 102 10.82 -2.15 3.43
CA PHE A 102 11.76 -1.21 4.03
C PHE A 102 13.18 -1.79 4.14
N GLU A 103 13.32 -3.07 4.48
CA GLU A 103 14.63 -3.76 4.53
C GLU A 103 15.31 -3.84 3.16
N VAL A 104 14.52 -4.05 2.08
CA VAL A 104 15.05 -4.21 0.71
C VAL A 104 15.29 -2.85 0.05
N PHE A 105 14.32 -1.94 0.12
CA PHE A 105 14.31 -0.71 -0.68
C PHE A 105 14.61 0.57 0.13
N GLY A 106 14.48 0.51 1.48
CA GLY A 106 14.61 1.69 2.33
C GLY A 106 13.66 2.80 1.92
N ASP A 107 14.19 4.02 1.77
CA ASP A 107 13.43 5.20 1.33
C ASP A 107 13.11 5.20 -0.18
N LYS A 108 13.62 4.23 -0.94
CA LYS A 108 13.45 4.12 -2.41
C LYS A 108 12.38 3.10 -2.79
N ASP A 109 11.39 2.86 -1.93
CA ASP A 109 10.32 1.89 -2.18
C ASP A 109 9.58 2.22 -3.49
N PRO A 110 9.54 1.30 -4.47
CA PRO A 110 8.88 1.51 -5.76
C PRO A 110 7.38 1.80 -5.64
N GLU A 111 6.72 1.39 -4.56
CA GLU A 111 5.28 1.57 -4.39
C GLU A 111 4.85 3.03 -4.34
N GLN A 112 5.71 3.92 -3.86
CA GLN A 112 5.41 5.36 -3.88
C GLN A 112 5.17 5.93 -5.28
N TYR A 113 5.53 5.19 -6.35
CA TYR A 113 5.35 5.57 -7.74
C TYR A 113 4.34 4.69 -8.50
N ALA A 114 3.64 3.80 -7.79
CA ALA A 114 2.74 2.80 -8.37
C ALA A 114 1.63 3.40 -9.22
N ASP A 115 0.89 4.33 -8.65
CA ASP A 115 -0.25 4.98 -9.32
C ASP A 115 0.20 5.73 -10.57
N GLU A 116 1.37 6.39 -10.51
CA GLU A 116 1.92 7.08 -11.67
C GLU A 116 2.37 6.11 -12.76
N ALA A 117 3.00 5.00 -12.37
CA ALA A 117 3.45 3.97 -13.30
C ALA A 117 2.24 3.31 -13.99
N GLU A 118 1.19 3.00 -13.23
CA GLU A 118 -0.05 2.46 -13.80
C GLU A 118 -0.74 3.45 -14.73
N ALA A 119 -0.85 4.72 -14.34
CA ALA A 119 -1.45 5.75 -15.17
C ALA A 119 -0.69 5.97 -16.49
N ARG A 120 0.64 5.87 -16.48
CA ARG A 120 1.48 6.09 -17.67
C ARG A 120 1.60 4.84 -18.55
N TRP A 121 1.73 3.66 -17.96
CA TRP A 121 2.11 2.43 -18.67
C TRP A 121 1.18 1.24 -18.45
N GLY A 122 0.14 1.37 -17.60
CA GLY A 122 -0.76 0.26 -17.23
C GLY A 122 -1.42 -0.46 -18.40
N GLY A 123 -1.60 0.22 -19.55
CA GLY A 123 -2.11 -0.38 -20.79
C GLY A 123 -1.05 -1.07 -21.66
N THR A 124 0.22 -1.16 -21.23
CA THR A 124 1.30 -1.74 -22.04
C THR A 124 1.59 -3.20 -21.63
N GLU A 125 2.02 -4.01 -22.62
CA GLU A 125 2.42 -5.40 -22.37
C GLU A 125 3.68 -5.47 -21.47
N ALA A 126 4.61 -4.52 -21.62
CA ALA A 126 5.80 -4.42 -20.78
C ALA A 126 5.45 -4.22 -19.30
N TYR A 127 4.47 -3.36 -18.99
CA TYR A 127 3.99 -3.17 -17.62
C TYR A 127 3.34 -4.45 -17.07
N ALA A 128 2.46 -5.08 -17.85
CA ALA A 128 1.82 -6.33 -17.43
C ALA A 128 2.84 -7.46 -17.19
N GLU A 129 3.88 -7.55 -18.00
CA GLU A 129 4.97 -8.51 -17.82
C GLU A 129 5.79 -8.20 -16.57
N SER A 130 6.15 -6.94 -16.34
CA SER A 130 6.85 -6.50 -15.14
C SER A 130 6.08 -6.91 -13.87
N GLN A 131 4.77 -6.68 -13.84
CA GLN A 131 3.90 -7.06 -12.73
C GLN A 131 3.87 -8.58 -12.50
N ARG A 132 3.73 -9.37 -13.58
CA ARG A 132 3.75 -10.84 -13.48
C ARG A 132 5.06 -11.37 -12.91
N ARG A 133 6.21 -10.82 -13.35
CA ARG A 133 7.52 -11.24 -12.84
C ARG A 133 7.70 -10.82 -11.40
N ALA A 134 7.43 -9.57 -11.07
CA ALA A 134 7.53 -9.02 -9.72
C ALA A 134 6.71 -9.82 -8.69
N ALA A 135 5.51 -10.28 -9.06
CA ALA A 135 4.65 -11.11 -8.22
C ALA A 135 5.22 -12.49 -7.88
N SER A 136 6.22 -12.96 -8.64
CA SER A 136 6.87 -14.25 -8.40
C SER A 136 8.17 -14.16 -7.59
N TYR A 137 8.65 -12.94 -7.30
CA TYR A 137 9.94 -12.73 -6.65
C TYR A 137 9.85 -12.85 -5.15
N THR A 138 10.80 -13.58 -4.58
CA THR A 138 11.03 -13.66 -3.15
C THR A 138 11.79 -12.42 -2.65
N LYS A 139 11.86 -12.27 -1.34
CA LYS A 139 12.70 -11.24 -0.70
C LYS A 139 14.17 -11.34 -1.11
N GLU A 140 14.68 -12.57 -1.24
CA GLU A 140 16.04 -12.84 -1.66
C GLU A 140 16.28 -12.42 -3.13
N ASP A 141 15.28 -12.59 -3.99
CA ASP A 141 15.34 -12.12 -5.37
C ASP A 141 15.41 -10.60 -5.41
N TRP A 142 14.57 -9.91 -4.64
CA TRP A 142 14.60 -8.45 -4.55
C TRP A 142 15.92 -7.91 -3.97
N LYS A 143 16.50 -8.57 -2.97
CA LYS A 143 17.86 -8.24 -2.48
C LYS A 143 18.91 -8.40 -3.57
N ARG A 144 18.79 -9.42 -4.41
CA ARG A 144 19.70 -9.62 -5.56
C ARG A 144 19.53 -8.52 -6.59
N VAL A 145 18.29 -8.19 -6.96
CA VAL A 145 17.99 -7.06 -7.86
C VAL A 145 18.68 -5.78 -7.35
N GLN A 146 18.51 -5.46 -6.08
CA GLN A 146 19.09 -4.25 -5.51
C GLN A 146 20.64 -4.31 -5.51
N ALA A 147 21.22 -5.43 -5.13
CA ALA A 147 22.67 -5.60 -5.10
C ALA A 147 23.28 -5.47 -6.51
N GLU A 148 22.62 -5.99 -7.54
CA GLU A 148 23.07 -5.85 -8.93
C GLU A 148 23.01 -4.39 -9.41
N VAL A 149 21.97 -3.64 -9.00
CA VAL A 149 21.84 -2.21 -9.31
C VAL A 149 22.94 -1.41 -8.61
N ASP A 150 23.19 -1.68 -7.34
CA ASP A 150 24.21 -0.96 -6.54
C ASP A 150 25.62 -1.21 -7.09
N ASP A 151 25.96 -2.47 -7.41
CA ASP A 151 27.24 -2.84 -8.04
C ASP A 151 27.42 -2.15 -9.41
N TRP A 152 26.37 -2.16 -10.24
CA TRP A 152 26.40 -1.48 -11.54
C TRP A 152 26.62 0.03 -11.37
N GLN A 153 25.93 0.66 -10.44
CA GLN A 153 26.06 2.09 -10.16
C GLN A 153 27.47 2.46 -9.69
N GLU A 154 28.06 1.65 -8.81
CA GLU A 154 29.43 1.83 -8.35
C GLU A 154 30.43 1.78 -9.52
N ARG A 155 30.34 0.74 -10.33
CA ARG A 155 31.23 0.55 -11.51
C ARG A 155 31.04 1.68 -12.54
N TYR A 156 29.78 2.05 -12.82
CA TYR A 156 29.51 3.13 -13.78
C TYR A 156 30.00 4.47 -13.30
N THR A 157 29.79 4.81 -12.02
CA THR A 157 30.27 6.02 -11.38
C THR A 157 31.80 6.09 -11.35
N ALA A 158 32.47 4.96 -11.07
CA ALA A 158 33.93 4.87 -11.10
C ALA A 158 34.49 5.06 -12.53
N LEU A 159 33.85 4.50 -13.54
CA LEU A 159 34.22 4.71 -14.94
C LEU A 159 34.19 6.19 -15.32
N VAL A 160 33.08 6.88 -14.98
CA VAL A 160 32.94 8.31 -15.28
C VAL A 160 33.93 9.14 -14.47
N ALA A 161 34.22 8.76 -13.21
CA ALA A 161 35.22 9.40 -12.39
C ALA A 161 36.65 9.30 -12.97
N ALA A 162 36.95 8.19 -13.64
CA ALA A 162 38.21 7.97 -14.35
C ALA A 162 38.30 8.67 -15.72
N GLY A 163 37.27 9.43 -16.12
CA GLY A 163 37.22 10.13 -17.40
C GLY A 163 36.84 9.21 -18.59
N GLY A 164 36.17 8.10 -18.32
CA GLY A 164 35.64 7.22 -19.37
C GLY A 164 34.73 7.97 -20.32
N GLN A 165 34.87 7.72 -21.61
CA GLN A 165 34.04 8.34 -22.63
C GLN A 165 32.73 7.57 -22.78
N PRO A 166 31.55 8.22 -22.97
CA PRO A 166 30.29 7.52 -23.12
C PRO A 166 30.24 6.59 -24.35
N SER A 167 30.94 6.94 -25.41
CA SER A 167 31.10 6.09 -26.60
C SER A 167 32.25 5.07 -26.51
N GLY A 168 32.93 5.01 -25.36
CA GLY A 168 33.96 4.02 -25.09
C GLY A 168 33.39 2.63 -24.84
N GLU A 169 34.15 1.57 -25.17
CA GLU A 169 33.73 0.17 -25.07
C GLU A 169 33.19 -0.13 -23.65
N ALA A 170 33.93 0.27 -22.59
CA ALA A 170 33.52 0.01 -21.21
C ALA A 170 32.19 0.69 -20.84
N ALA A 171 31.91 1.91 -21.32
CA ALA A 171 30.66 2.60 -21.08
C ALA A 171 29.48 1.93 -21.83
N MET A 172 29.70 1.53 -23.08
CA MET A 172 28.73 0.80 -23.87
C MET A 172 28.42 -0.56 -23.29
N ASP A 173 29.41 -1.28 -22.74
CA ASP A 173 29.23 -2.58 -22.10
C ASP A 173 28.39 -2.44 -20.82
N LEU A 174 28.66 -1.42 -20.01
CA LEU A 174 27.83 -1.12 -18.85
C LEU A 174 26.41 -0.67 -19.21
N ALA A 175 26.24 0.05 -20.32
CA ALA A 175 24.92 0.36 -20.87
C ALA A 175 24.17 -0.89 -21.33
N GLU A 176 24.87 -1.86 -21.95
CA GLU A 176 24.29 -3.15 -22.30
C GLU A 176 23.92 -3.99 -21.08
N GLU A 177 24.76 -3.97 -20.04
CA GLU A 177 24.46 -4.64 -18.78
C GLU A 177 23.19 -4.04 -18.13
N HIS A 178 23.07 -2.72 -18.11
CA HIS A 178 21.86 -2.04 -17.65
C HIS A 178 20.61 -2.49 -18.44
N ARG A 179 20.67 -2.55 -19.76
CA ARG A 179 19.59 -3.05 -20.60
C ARG A 179 19.21 -4.50 -20.26
N ARG A 180 20.20 -5.37 -20.09
CA ARG A 180 20.01 -6.79 -19.76
C ARG A 180 19.48 -6.97 -18.36
N HIS A 181 19.90 -6.16 -17.40
CA HIS A 181 19.36 -6.17 -16.03
C HIS A 181 17.85 -5.93 -16.04
N ILE A 182 17.39 -4.88 -16.73
CA ILE A 182 15.94 -4.62 -16.88
C ILE A 182 15.26 -5.80 -17.61
N GLY A 183 15.89 -6.31 -18.66
CA GLY A 183 15.40 -7.46 -19.44
C GLY A 183 15.23 -8.73 -18.61
N THR A 184 16.12 -8.96 -17.67
CA THR A 184 16.10 -10.13 -16.79
C THR A 184 15.02 -10.04 -15.73
N TRP A 185 14.90 -8.88 -15.07
CA TRP A 185 14.08 -8.75 -13.88
C TRP A 185 12.66 -8.23 -14.15
N TYR A 186 12.46 -7.42 -15.20
CA TYR A 186 11.17 -6.76 -15.38
C TYR A 186 10.45 -7.17 -16.68
N PHE A 187 11.01 -6.82 -17.84
CA PHE A 187 10.43 -7.11 -19.15
C PHE A 187 11.50 -7.01 -20.24
N GLU A 188 11.27 -7.60 -21.39
CA GLU A 188 12.22 -7.54 -22.51
C GLU A 188 12.41 -6.09 -22.99
N VAL A 189 13.67 -5.67 -23.14
CA VAL A 189 14.04 -4.30 -23.53
C VAL A 189 14.79 -4.34 -24.86
N PRO A 190 14.11 -4.15 -26.00
CA PRO A 190 14.75 -3.91 -27.29
C PRO A 190 15.58 -2.62 -27.24
N TYR A 191 16.60 -2.52 -28.11
CA TYR A 191 17.46 -1.33 -28.16
C TYR A 191 16.69 -0.02 -28.41
N GLU A 192 15.63 -0.06 -29.20
CA GLU A 192 14.74 1.08 -29.42
C GLU A 192 14.08 1.57 -28.11
N MET A 193 13.60 0.64 -27.31
CA MET A 193 13.01 0.98 -26.00
C MET A 193 14.07 1.51 -25.03
N HIS A 194 15.28 0.93 -25.05
CA HIS A 194 16.38 1.42 -24.20
C HIS A 194 16.79 2.85 -24.58
N ARG A 195 16.74 3.21 -25.86
CA ARG A 195 16.93 4.60 -26.33
C ARG A 195 15.84 5.53 -25.76
N CYS A 196 14.57 5.11 -25.72
CA CYS A 196 13.52 5.90 -25.10
C CYS A 196 13.77 6.14 -23.61
N PHE A 197 14.31 5.12 -22.88
CA PHE A 197 14.73 5.32 -21.49
C PHE A 197 15.87 6.31 -21.35
N ALA A 198 16.84 6.28 -22.24
CA ALA A 198 17.94 7.24 -22.25
C ALA A 198 17.43 8.70 -22.33
N GLU A 199 16.48 8.96 -23.21
CA GLU A 199 15.85 10.29 -23.33
C GLU A 199 15.03 10.64 -22.08
N MET A 200 14.31 9.68 -21.51
CA MET A 200 13.55 9.89 -20.26
C MET A 200 14.48 10.25 -19.10
N TYR A 201 15.65 9.62 -18.97
CA TYR A 201 16.58 9.88 -17.88
C TYR A 201 17.13 11.32 -17.85
N VAL A 202 17.11 12.03 -18.95
CA VAL A 202 17.54 13.43 -19.02
C VAL A 202 16.37 14.41 -19.08
N SER A 203 15.21 14.00 -19.59
CA SER A 203 14.04 14.88 -19.77
C SER A 203 13.14 14.93 -18.53
N ASP A 204 13.08 13.87 -17.71
CA ASP A 204 12.35 13.88 -16.44
C ASP A 204 13.31 14.29 -15.32
N GLU A 205 13.02 15.42 -14.66
CA GLU A 205 13.88 16.02 -13.63
C GLU A 205 14.17 15.08 -12.47
N ARG A 206 13.28 14.14 -12.15
CA ARG A 206 13.46 13.18 -11.04
C ARG A 206 14.51 12.13 -11.40
N PHE A 207 14.43 11.54 -12.60
CA PHE A 207 15.44 10.60 -13.06
C PHE A 207 16.79 11.28 -13.23
N LYS A 208 16.80 12.49 -13.80
CA LYS A 208 18.01 13.28 -13.93
C LYS A 208 18.64 13.57 -12.57
N ALA A 209 17.85 14.05 -11.61
CA ALA A 209 18.32 14.33 -10.25
C ALA A 209 18.83 13.05 -9.55
N TYR A 210 18.19 11.91 -9.77
CA TYR A 210 18.62 10.63 -9.22
C TYR A 210 20.02 10.26 -9.71
N TYR A 211 20.25 10.21 -11.03
CA TYR A 211 21.56 9.87 -11.58
C TYR A 211 22.62 10.93 -11.25
N ASP A 212 22.26 12.20 -11.33
CA ASP A 212 23.19 13.31 -11.01
C ASP A 212 23.52 13.39 -9.52
N SER A 213 22.70 12.82 -8.63
CA SER A 213 23.03 12.68 -7.20
C SER A 213 24.14 11.68 -6.95
N LEU A 214 24.25 10.63 -7.80
CA LEU A 214 25.36 9.67 -7.74
C LEU A 214 26.67 10.33 -8.20
N ARG A 215 26.58 11.13 -9.27
CA ARG A 215 27.67 11.96 -9.78
C ARG A 215 27.11 13.04 -10.73
N PRO A 216 27.50 14.32 -10.59
CA PRO A 216 27.08 15.38 -11.51
C PRO A 216 27.37 15.03 -12.97
N GLY A 217 26.36 15.13 -13.84
CA GLY A 217 26.44 14.82 -15.26
C GLY A 217 26.30 13.34 -15.62
N LEU A 218 26.00 12.46 -14.64
CA LEU A 218 25.88 11.03 -14.88
C LEU A 218 24.70 10.70 -15.79
N ALA A 219 23.59 11.41 -15.66
CA ALA A 219 22.40 11.21 -16.50
C ALA A 219 22.71 11.39 -17.99
N GLU A 220 23.38 12.49 -18.34
CA GLU A 220 23.78 12.75 -19.75
C GLU A 220 24.81 11.73 -20.24
N HIS A 221 25.79 11.39 -19.42
CA HIS A 221 26.78 10.39 -19.78
C HIS A 221 26.15 9.01 -20.04
N LEU A 222 25.19 8.58 -19.21
CA LEU A 222 24.45 7.34 -19.38
C LEU A 222 23.61 7.38 -20.66
N ARG A 223 22.92 8.48 -20.91
CA ARG A 223 22.16 8.67 -22.15
C ARG A 223 23.03 8.45 -23.38
N GLU A 224 24.19 9.12 -23.43
CA GLU A 224 25.11 9.00 -24.57
C GLU A 224 25.66 7.57 -24.72
N ALA A 225 25.97 6.90 -23.61
CA ALA A 225 26.43 5.51 -23.63
C ALA A 225 25.35 4.53 -24.13
N ILE A 226 24.11 4.71 -23.73
CA ILE A 226 22.97 3.91 -24.23
C ILE A 226 22.79 4.12 -25.74
N LEU A 227 22.85 5.36 -26.21
CA LEU A 227 22.71 5.68 -27.64
C LEU A 227 23.87 5.06 -28.45
N ALA A 228 25.09 5.16 -27.95
CA ALA A 228 26.28 4.55 -28.58
C ALA A 228 26.18 3.02 -28.61
N ASN A 229 25.75 2.40 -27.51
CA ASN A 229 25.55 0.95 -27.44
C ASN A 229 24.45 0.49 -28.43
N ALA A 230 23.33 1.19 -28.49
CA ALA A 230 22.28 0.88 -29.47
C ALA A 230 22.76 0.99 -30.91
N ALA A 231 23.58 2.00 -31.23
CA ALA A 231 24.17 2.16 -32.55
C ALA A 231 25.17 1.03 -32.89
N ARG A 232 25.94 0.55 -31.89
CA ARG A 232 26.88 -0.60 -32.06
C ARG A 232 26.17 -1.89 -32.50
N HIS A 233 24.89 -2.06 -32.11
CA HIS A 233 24.08 -3.25 -32.38
C HIS A 233 23.02 -3.06 -33.47
N ALA A 234 22.97 -1.90 -34.12
CA ALA A 234 22.06 -1.62 -35.23
C ALA A 234 22.57 -2.09 -36.60
N SER A 235 23.70 -2.81 -36.65
CA SER A 235 24.38 -3.26 -37.88
C SER A 235 23.95 -4.65 -38.30
#